data_f901fed514c9b9408cda6b774360e224
#
_entry.id   f901fed514c9b9408cda6b774360e224
#
_cell.length_a   1.000
_cell.length_b   1.000
_cell.length_c   1.000
_cell.angle_alpha   90.00
_cell.angle_beta   90.00
_cell.angle_gamma   90.00
#
_symmetry.space_group_name_H-M   'P 1'
#
loop_
_entity.id
_entity.type
_entity.pdbx_description
1 polymer ?
#
loop_
_entity_poly.entity_id
_entity_poly.type
_entity_poly.pdbx_seq_one_letter_code
_entity_poly.pdbx_strand_id
1 'polypeptide(L)'
;GLEHAVRMIVDHAGGEASQLIQAGAVPNAERAFKLDVERVKSLVGMDIPERMQRSTLTDLGFRLEGDMAHVPSWRPDVMGEADLVEEVARIASLTKLVGKPLARVNLGVPKPVFSVLQTREQTARRIVAALGYNECVTYSFIDRKSAEMFGGGADATMLSNPISSEMSHMRPSLLPGLLQAAARNQARGISDMALFEVGPVWHGGEPEDQETLACGILVGHTGPKDVHGTRRAVDIYDAKADVEA
;
A
#
# COMPACT_ATOMS: atom_id res chain seq x y z
N GLY A 1 4.33 -30.91 -5.42
CA GLY A 1 3.47 -29.85 -5.98
C GLY A 1 2.57 -30.37 -7.08
N LEU A 2 3.10 -30.57 -8.29
CA LEU A 2 2.29 -30.90 -9.47
C LEU A 2 1.44 -32.18 -9.31
N GLU A 3 2.02 -33.28 -8.90
CA GLU A 3 1.30 -34.55 -8.69
C GLU A 3 0.16 -34.43 -7.68
N HIS A 4 0.37 -33.63 -6.62
CA HIS A 4 -0.66 -33.38 -5.62
C HIS A 4 -1.81 -32.55 -6.21
N ALA A 5 -1.48 -31.52 -6.99
CA ALA A 5 -2.47 -30.68 -7.67
C ALA A 5 -3.29 -31.50 -8.67
N VAL A 6 -2.64 -32.35 -9.48
CA VAL A 6 -3.32 -33.25 -10.44
C VAL A 6 -4.29 -34.18 -9.72
N ARG A 7 -3.83 -34.81 -8.61
CA ARG A 7 -4.70 -35.69 -7.82
C ARG A 7 -5.93 -34.95 -7.29
N MET A 8 -5.74 -33.77 -6.72
CA MET A 8 -6.87 -32.96 -6.23
C MET A 8 -7.87 -32.59 -7.34
N ILE A 9 -7.36 -32.24 -8.53
CA ILE A 9 -8.23 -31.95 -9.68
C ILE A 9 -9.04 -33.20 -10.08
N VAL A 10 -8.41 -34.36 -10.20
CA VAL A 10 -9.07 -35.61 -10.56
C VAL A 10 -10.09 -36.01 -9.49
N ASP A 11 -9.74 -35.89 -8.22
CA ASP A 11 -10.62 -36.27 -7.10
C ASP A 11 -11.87 -35.38 -6.99
N HIS A 12 -11.76 -34.08 -7.33
CA HIS A 12 -12.87 -33.13 -7.15
C HIS A 12 -13.61 -32.76 -8.44
N ALA A 13 -12.94 -32.83 -9.59
CA ALA A 13 -13.54 -32.46 -10.88
C ALA A 13 -13.62 -33.60 -11.87
N GLY A 14 -13.03 -34.76 -11.53
CA GLY A 14 -12.97 -35.92 -12.45
C GLY A 14 -11.98 -35.72 -13.59
N GLY A 15 -12.00 -36.64 -14.54
CA GLY A 15 -11.12 -36.64 -15.71
C GLY A 15 -9.92 -37.57 -15.57
N GLU A 16 -9.06 -37.57 -16.58
CA GLU A 16 -7.84 -38.36 -16.63
C GLU A 16 -6.63 -37.44 -16.88
N ALA A 17 -5.57 -37.68 -16.12
CA ALA A 17 -4.33 -36.95 -16.31
C ALA A 17 -3.59 -37.44 -17.55
N SER A 18 -3.08 -36.51 -18.38
CA SER A 18 -2.14 -36.83 -19.44
C SER A 18 -0.74 -37.16 -18.89
N GLN A 19 0.19 -37.52 -19.76
CA GLN A 19 1.56 -37.70 -19.33
C GLN A 19 2.22 -36.40 -18.86
N LEU A 20 3.11 -36.51 -17.88
CA LEU A 20 3.93 -35.38 -17.44
C LEU A 20 4.91 -34.97 -18.53
N ILE A 21 4.87 -33.70 -18.91
CA ILE A 21 5.84 -33.10 -19.85
C ILE A 21 6.66 -32.07 -19.10
N GLN A 22 7.98 -32.19 -19.19
CA GLN A 22 8.92 -31.23 -18.62
C GLN A 22 9.62 -30.47 -19.76
N ALA A 23 9.62 -29.12 -19.66
CA ALA A 23 10.38 -28.24 -20.54
C ALA A 23 11.28 -27.34 -19.68
N GLY A 24 12.52 -27.13 -20.14
CA GLY A 24 13.52 -26.38 -19.40
C GLY A 24 14.27 -27.19 -18.32
N ALA A 25 15.10 -26.51 -17.53
CA ALA A 25 15.89 -27.10 -16.44
C ALA A 25 15.15 -26.96 -15.10
N VAL A 26 15.26 -27.99 -14.26
CA VAL A 26 14.77 -27.90 -12.86
C VAL A 26 15.71 -26.96 -12.10
N PRO A 27 15.21 -25.90 -11.45
CA PRO A 27 16.05 -25.05 -10.61
C PRO A 27 16.71 -25.83 -9.48
N ASN A 28 17.99 -25.52 -9.20
CA ASN A 28 18.64 -26.08 -8.02
C ASN A 28 18.01 -25.48 -6.75
N ALA A 29 17.36 -26.32 -5.96
CA ALA A 29 16.75 -25.93 -4.70
C ALA A 29 17.70 -26.02 -3.49
N GLU A 30 18.92 -26.57 -3.67
CA GLU A 30 19.87 -26.72 -2.58
C GLU A 30 20.45 -25.37 -2.16
N ARG A 31 20.17 -24.99 -0.92
CA ARG A 31 20.68 -23.78 -0.29
C ARG A 31 21.01 -24.08 1.16
N ALA A 32 22.11 -23.54 1.63
CA ALA A 32 22.49 -23.61 3.03
C ALA A 32 23.08 -22.27 3.48
N PHE A 33 22.69 -21.82 4.64
CA PHE A 33 23.16 -20.58 5.24
C PHE A 33 23.71 -20.83 6.63
N LYS A 34 24.71 -20.02 7.02
CA LYS A 34 25.26 -20.10 8.36
C LYS A 34 24.25 -19.57 9.38
N LEU A 35 24.02 -20.32 10.44
CA LEU A 35 23.27 -19.89 11.60
C LEU A 35 24.26 -19.27 12.61
N ASP A 36 24.22 -17.95 12.73
CA ASP A 36 24.87 -17.26 13.84
C ASP A 36 23.86 -17.02 14.95
N VAL A 37 24.01 -17.73 16.06
CA VAL A 37 23.05 -17.67 17.17
C VAL A 37 22.95 -16.29 17.82
N GLU A 38 24.01 -15.50 17.78
CA GLU A 38 24.02 -14.13 18.30
C GLU A 38 23.28 -13.17 17.35
N ARG A 39 23.09 -13.55 16.10
CA ARG A 39 22.42 -12.72 15.10
C ARG A 39 20.95 -12.48 15.46
N VAL A 40 20.27 -13.44 16.07
CA VAL A 40 18.87 -13.26 16.53
C VAL A 40 18.80 -12.10 17.54
N LYS A 41 19.71 -12.08 18.51
CA LYS A 41 19.77 -10.99 19.50
C LYS A 41 20.16 -9.66 18.89
N SER A 42 21.15 -9.64 18.02
CA SER A 42 21.64 -8.38 17.41
C SER A 42 20.70 -7.79 16.39
N LEU A 43 19.97 -8.60 15.62
CA LEU A 43 19.08 -8.15 14.56
C LEU A 43 17.66 -7.86 15.08
N VAL A 44 17.11 -8.75 15.90
CA VAL A 44 15.72 -8.67 16.36
C VAL A 44 15.62 -8.16 17.80
N GLY A 45 16.70 -8.27 18.60
CA GLY A 45 16.69 -7.88 20.01
C GLY A 45 16.09 -8.92 20.97
N MET A 46 15.82 -10.14 20.48
CA MET A 46 15.31 -11.24 21.29
C MET A 46 16.44 -12.13 21.78
N ASP A 47 16.48 -12.38 23.08
CA ASP A 47 17.45 -13.30 23.69
C ASP A 47 16.83 -14.70 23.71
N ILE A 48 17.09 -15.47 22.64
CA ILE A 48 16.56 -16.84 22.47
C ILE A 48 17.72 -17.82 22.60
N PRO A 49 17.64 -18.78 23.56
CA PRO A 49 18.71 -19.76 23.75
C PRO A 49 19.01 -20.56 22.47
N GLU A 50 20.28 -20.83 22.19
CA GLU A 50 20.73 -21.56 21.00
C GLU A 50 19.97 -22.86 20.78
N ARG A 51 19.75 -23.63 21.84
CA ARG A 51 18.99 -24.89 21.78
C ARG A 51 17.58 -24.65 21.16
N MET A 52 16.91 -23.56 21.54
CA MET A 52 15.58 -23.22 21.02
C MET A 52 15.66 -22.78 19.56
N GLN A 53 16.67 -22.00 19.20
CA GLN A 53 16.88 -21.59 17.81
C GLN A 53 17.05 -22.80 16.90
N ARG A 54 17.93 -23.74 17.28
CA ARG A 54 18.20 -24.98 16.55
C ARG A 54 16.95 -25.88 16.47
N SER A 55 16.25 -26.07 17.60
CA SER A 55 15.00 -26.86 17.62
C SER A 55 13.96 -26.25 16.67
N THR A 56 13.75 -24.94 16.74
CA THR A 56 12.79 -24.23 15.88
C THR A 56 13.06 -24.47 14.40
N LEU A 57 14.32 -24.31 13.96
CA LEU A 57 14.67 -24.55 12.57
C LEU A 57 14.49 -26.03 12.18
N THR A 58 14.86 -26.96 13.06
CA THR A 58 14.65 -28.40 12.80
C THR A 58 13.16 -28.74 12.68
N ASP A 59 12.32 -28.20 13.55
CA ASP A 59 10.87 -28.42 13.54
C ASP A 59 10.20 -27.83 12.29
N LEU A 60 10.79 -26.76 11.71
CA LEU A 60 10.39 -26.15 10.43
C LEU A 60 10.95 -26.89 9.20
N GLY A 61 11.72 -27.97 9.41
CA GLY A 61 12.23 -28.82 8.34
C GLY A 61 13.63 -28.47 7.82
N PHE A 62 14.33 -27.55 8.48
CA PHE A 62 15.75 -27.29 8.16
C PHE A 62 16.63 -28.43 8.69
N ARG A 63 17.59 -28.87 7.86
CA ARG A 63 18.59 -29.83 8.28
C ARG A 63 19.83 -29.08 8.77
N LEU A 64 20.19 -29.26 10.03
CA LEU A 64 21.34 -28.58 10.63
C LEU A 64 22.57 -29.49 10.60
N GLU A 65 23.67 -28.97 10.04
CA GLU A 65 25.01 -29.60 10.04
C GLU A 65 26.02 -28.61 10.63
N GLY A 66 26.41 -28.83 11.88
CA GLY A 66 27.21 -27.83 12.61
C GLY A 66 26.42 -26.49 12.66
N ASP A 67 27.01 -25.43 12.15
CA ASP A 67 26.38 -24.11 12.05
C ASP A 67 25.69 -23.84 10.70
N MET A 68 25.65 -24.83 9.80
CA MET A 68 24.99 -24.69 8.52
C MET A 68 23.54 -25.18 8.60
N ALA A 69 22.60 -24.33 8.23
CA ALA A 69 21.20 -24.64 8.08
C ALA A 69 20.85 -24.85 6.60
N HIS A 70 20.59 -26.10 6.22
CA HIS A 70 20.15 -26.47 4.89
C HIS A 70 18.65 -26.20 4.75
N VAL A 71 18.30 -25.39 3.75
CA VAL A 71 16.93 -24.94 3.52
C VAL A 71 16.11 -26.06 2.87
N PRO A 72 14.90 -26.39 3.37
CA PRO A 72 14.04 -27.36 2.72
C PRO A 72 13.58 -26.84 1.34
N SER A 73 13.41 -27.76 0.39
CA SER A 73 13.11 -27.43 -1.02
C SER A 73 11.79 -26.66 -1.21
N TRP A 74 10.85 -26.78 -0.28
CA TRP A 74 9.56 -26.08 -0.31
C TRP A 74 9.57 -24.65 0.26
N ARG A 75 10.74 -24.17 0.72
CA ARG A 75 10.94 -22.80 1.24
C ARG A 75 11.79 -21.97 0.26
N PRO A 76 11.23 -21.59 -0.91
CA PRO A 76 11.95 -20.78 -1.90
C PRO A 76 12.26 -19.36 -1.42
N ASP A 77 11.58 -18.90 -0.40
CA ASP A 77 11.67 -17.59 0.24
C ASP A 77 12.94 -17.40 1.07
N VAL A 78 13.49 -18.47 1.65
CA VAL A 78 14.70 -18.40 2.48
C VAL A 78 15.93 -18.25 1.62
N MET A 79 16.53 -17.06 1.62
CA MET A 79 17.64 -16.66 0.75
C MET A 79 18.87 -16.18 1.51
N GLY A 80 18.85 -16.20 2.85
CA GLY A 80 19.97 -15.73 3.66
C GLY A 80 19.82 -16.00 5.16
N GLU A 81 20.85 -15.56 5.90
CA GLU A 81 20.88 -15.66 7.37
C GLU A 81 19.73 -14.90 8.03
N ALA A 82 19.37 -13.74 7.50
CA ALA A 82 18.27 -12.94 8.05
C ALA A 82 16.94 -13.68 8.05
N ASP A 83 16.69 -14.52 7.04
CA ASP A 83 15.49 -15.34 6.95
C ASP A 83 15.48 -16.45 8.02
N LEU A 84 16.67 -17.01 8.37
CA LEU A 84 16.77 -17.94 9.49
C LEU A 84 16.44 -17.26 10.82
N VAL A 85 16.90 -16.02 11.01
CA VAL A 85 16.59 -15.20 12.18
C VAL A 85 15.08 -14.90 12.24
N GLU A 86 14.47 -14.58 11.11
CA GLU A 86 13.01 -14.34 11.01
C GLU A 86 12.22 -15.56 11.47
N GLU A 87 12.56 -16.74 10.97
CA GLU A 87 11.87 -17.98 11.35
C GLU A 87 11.95 -18.25 12.86
N VAL A 88 13.14 -18.08 13.44
CA VAL A 88 13.33 -18.25 14.88
C VAL A 88 12.50 -17.24 15.68
N ALA A 89 12.55 -15.98 15.29
CA ALA A 89 11.83 -14.90 15.98
C ALA A 89 10.31 -15.06 15.85
N ARG A 90 9.83 -15.42 14.67
CA ARG A 90 8.41 -15.65 14.39
C ARG A 90 7.81 -16.75 15.26
N ILE A 91 8.50 -17.89 15.37
CA ILE A 91 8.04 -19.02 16.19
C ILE A 91 8.15 -18.70 17.69
N ALA A 92 9.17 -17.97 18.12
CA ALA A 92 9.30 -17.52 19.51
C ALA A 92 8.23 -16.51 19.95
N SER A 93 7.48 -15.97 19.02
CA SER A 93 6.43 -14.96 19.15
C SER A 93 6.95 -13.52 19.17
N LEU A 94 6.65 -12.79 18.09
CA LEU A 94 6.97 -11.37 17.95
C LEU A 94 6.27 -10.48 18.99
N THR A 95 5.22 -10.96 19.64
CA THR A 95 4.56 -10.24 20.73
C THR A 95 5.43 -10.10 21.99
N LYS A 96 6.52 -10.87 22.08
CA LYS A 96 7.50 -10.77 23.17
C LYS A 96 8.56 -9.71 22.93
N LEU A 97 8.56 -9.08 21.74
CA LEU A 97 9.47 -7.97 21.44
C LEU A 97 9.15 -6.76 22.30
N VAL A 98 10.16 -6.28 22.99
CA VAL A 98 10.08 -5.04 23.75
C VAL A 98 10.68 -3.92 22.91
N GLY A 99 9.83 -2.99 22.47
CA GLY A 99 10.25 -1.83 21.71
C GLY A 99 11.21 -0.96 22.56
N LYS A 100 12.35 -0.63 21.98
CA LYS A 100 13.28 0.35 22.57
C LYS A 100 13.14 1.67 21.83
N PRO A 101 12.72 2.76 22.50
CA PRO A 101 12.71 4.06 21.88
C PRO A 101 14.12 4.46 21.46
N LEU A 102 14.23 5.19 20.35
CA LEU A 102 15.49 5.77 19.93
C LEU A 102 16.05 6.66 21.03
N ALA A 103 17.35 6.53 21.28
CA ALA A 103 18.04 7.42 22.23
C ALA A 103 17.88 8.87 21.78
N ARG A 104 17.44 9.74 22.70
CA ARG A 104 17.38 11.16 22.40
C ARG A 104 18.81 11.69 22.27
N VAL A 105 19.10 12.35 21.17
CA VAL A 105 20.34 13.10 21.01
C VAL A 105 20.30 14.27 21.98
N ASN A 106 21.25 14.34 22.89
CA ASN A 106 21.25 15.19 24.10
C ASN A 106 21.40 16.70 23.88
N LEU A 107 21.10 17.21 22.71
CA LEU A 107 21.33 18.64 22.40
C LEU A 107 20.03 19.30 21.91
N GLY A 108 19.28 19.85 22.85
CA GLY A 108 18.17 20.76 22.59
C GLY A 108 16.85 20.05 22.27
N VAL A 109 15.79 20.84 22.23
CA VAL A 109 14.48 20.40 21.69
C VAL A 109 14.59 20.44 20.18
N PRO A 110 14.42 19.31 19.46
CA PRO A 110 14.42 19.33 18.01
C PRO A 110 13.31 20.28 17.54
N LYS A 111 13.66 21.27 16.72
CA LYS A 111 12.65 22.12 16.09
C LYS A 111 11.76 21.24 15.21
N PRO A 112 10.44 21.44 15.22
CA PRO A 112 9.58 20.77 14.28
C PRO A 112 10.03 21.13 12.87
N VAL A 113 10.43 20.10 12.10
CA VAL A 113 11.01 20.28 10.77
C VAL A 113 9.93 20.03 9.73
N PHE A 114 8.84 20.79 9.78
CA PHE A 114 7.93 20.84 8.65
C PHE A 114 8.53 21.77 7.58
N SER A 115 8.64 21.27 6.37
CA SER A 115 8.96 22.10 5.23
C SER A 115 7.83 23.12 4.97
N VAL A 116 8.15 24.17 4.22
CA VAL A 116 7.14 25.15 3.80
C VAL A 116 5.99 24.46 3.06
N LEU A 117 6.31 23.48 2.21
CA LEU A 117 5.30 22.71 1.46
C LEU A 117 4.39 21.94 2.40
N GLN A 118 4.93 21.18 3.35
CA GLN A 118 4.14 20.44 4.33
C GLN A 118 3.23 21.36 5.17
N THR A 119 3.72 22.54 5.53
CA THR A 119 2.93 23.55 6.24
C THR A 119 1.78 24.05 5.37
N ARG A 120 2.03 24.31 4.08
CA ARG A 120 0.99 24.74 3.12
C ARG A 120 -0.06 23.66 2.92
N GLU A 121 0.33 22.41 2.75
CA GLU A 121 -0.61 21.29 2.65
C GLU A 121 -1.53 21.17 3.86
N GLN A 122 -0.96 21.24 5.08
CA GLN A 122 -1.75 21.18 6.31
C GLN A 122 -2.70 22.38 6.41
N THR A 123 -2.25 23.56 6.00
CA THR A 123 -3.06 24.77 6.01
C THR A 123 -4.20 24.66 5.01
N ALA A 124 -3.93 24.22 3.78
CA ALA A 124 -4.93 24.01 2.75
C ALA A 124 -6.04 23.04 3.22
N ARG A 125 -5.66 21.89 3.80
CA ARG A 125 -6.62 20.93 4.36
C ARG A 125 -7.54 21.56 5.40
N ARG A 126 -6.98 22.34 6.32
CA ARG A 126 -7.75 22.99 7.40
C ARG A 126 -8.68 24.07 6.87
N ILE A 127 -8.21 24.89 5.93
CA ILE A 127 -9.03 25.96 5.33
C ILE A 127 -10.21 25.34 4.59
N VAL A 128 -9.97 24.40 3.68
CA VAL A 128 -11.04 23.80 2.88
C VAL A 128 -12.03 23.03 3.76
N ALA A 129 -11.54 22.32 4.78
CA ALA A 129 -12.43 21.69 5.76
C ALA A 129 -13.27 22.70 6.53
N ALA A 130 -12.71 23.88 6.88
CA ALA A 130 -13.43 24.95 7.57
C ALA A 130 -14.52 25.61 6.69
N LEU A 131 -14.37 25.53 5.34
CA LEU A 131 -15.40 25.95 4.40
C LEU A 131 -16.56 24.94 4.29
N GLY A 132 -16.49 23.80 4.99
CA GLY A 132 -17.54 22.81 5.04
C GLY A 132 -17.38 21.62 4.10
N TYR A 133 -16.23 21.48 3.47
CA TYR A 133 -15.91 20.33 2.62
C TYR A 133 -15.49 19.12 3.43
N ASN A 134 -15.86 17.94 2.95
CA ASN A 134 -15.39 16.66 3.47
C ASN A 134 -14.13 16.19 2.72
N GLU A 135 -13.07 15.89 3.45
CA GLU A 135 -11.83 15.41 2.87
C GLU A 135 -11.99 13.99 2.32
N CYS A 136 -11.51 13.79 1.11
CA CYS A 136 -11.37 12.50 0.46
C CYS A 136 -9.89 12.14 0.37
N VAL A 137 -9.61 10.84 0.43
CA VAL A 137 -8.32 10.25 0.08
C VAL A 137 -8.61 9.19 -0.97
N THR A 138 -8.37 9.52 -2.23
CA THR A 138 -8.65 8.63 -3.35
C THR A 138 -7.38 7.98 -3.88
N TYR A 139 -7.52 6.91 -4.66
CA TYR A 139 -6.37 6.22 -5.23
C TYR A 139 -5.60 7.10 -6.23
N SER A 140 -4.28 7.02 -6.16
CA SER A 140 -3.37 7.67 -7.11
C SER A 140 -3.39 7.00 -8.49
N PHE A 141 -3.93 5.81 -8.58
CA PHE A 141 -4.04 5.03 -9.81
C PHE A 141 -5.48 5.03 -10.31
N ILE A 142 -5.65 5.29 -11.61
CA ILE A 142 -6.94 5.33 -12.29
C ILE A 142 -6.84 4.56 -13.63
N ASP A 143 -7.97 4.32 -14.25
CA ASP A 143 -8.00 3.73 -15.60
C ASP A 143 -7.50 4.73 -16.67
N ARG A 144 -7.00 4.19 -17.79
CA ARG A 144 -6.45 4.99 -18.88
C ARG A 144 -7.43 6.02 -19.42
N LYS A 145 -8.68 5.63 -19.60
CA LYS A 145 -9.71 6.51 -20.20
C LYS A 145 -9.98 7.71 -19.29
N SER A 146 -10.07 7.48 -17.98
CA SER A 146 -10.21 8.56 -17.01
C SER A 146 -8.98 9.47 -17.00
N ALA A 147 -7.77 8.90 -17.10
CA ALA A 147 -6.55 9.71 -17.20
C ALA A 147 -6.53 10.59 -18.46
N GLU A 148 -6.88 10.04 -19.61
CA GLU A 148 -6.96 10.76 -20.90
C GLU A 148 -7.97 11.92 -20.86
N MET A 149 -9.11 11.75 -20.19
CA MET A 149 -10.13 12.79 -20.05
C MET A 149 -9.63 14.03 -19.26
N PHE A 150 -8.63 13.88 -18.42
CA PHE A 150 -8.10 14.93 -17.55
C PHE A 150 -6.65 15.30 -17.87
N GLY A 151 -6.20 15.03 -19.10
CA GLY A 151 -4.92 15.50 -19.62
C GLY A 151 -3.71 14.59 -19.35
N GLY A 152 -3.96 13.32 -18.96
CA GLY A 152 -2.93 12.29 -18.76
C GLY A 152 -3.08 11.13 -19.74
N GLY A 153 -2.75 9.92 -19.30
CA GLY A 153 -2.86 8.70 -20.08
C GLY A 153 -1.65 8.40 -20.97
N ALA A 154 -0.57 9.16 -20.80
CA ALA A 154 0.70 8.93 -21.50
C ALA A 154 1.37 7.64 -20.98
N ASP A 155 2.14 6.96 -21.85
CA ASP A 155 2.86 5.75 -21.50
C ASP A 155 3.88 5.97 -20.36
N ALA A 156 4.41 7.18 -20.20
CA ALA A 156 5.30 7.55 -19.10
C ALA A 156 4.64 7.44 -17.71
N THR A 157 3.31 7.55 -17.64
CA THR A 157 2.54 7.43 -16.40
C THR A 157 1.83 6.09 -16.25
N MET A 158 2.07 5.15 -17.18
CA MET A 158 1.50 3.80 -17.13
C MET A 158 2.29 2.92 -16.17
N LEU A 159 1.58 2.18 -15.32
CA LEU A 159 2.18 1.19 -14.43
C LEU A 159 2.60 -0.05 -15.21
N SER A 160 3.81 -0.56 -14.96
CA SER A 160 4.32 -1.77 -15.61
C SER A 160 3.60 -3.05 -15.16
N ASN A 161 3.09 -3.06 -13.93
CA ASN A 161 2.41 -4.22 -13.34
C ASN A 161 1.17 -3.80 -12.54
N PRO A 162 0.13 -3.22 -13.17
CA PRO A 162 -1.06 -2.77 -12.46
C PRO A 162 -1.83 -3.94 -11.85
N ILE A 163 -2.41 -3.71 -10.66
CA ILE A 163 -3.26 -4.71 -9.98
C ILE A 163 -4.50 -5.03 -10.81
N SER A 164 -5.04 -4.05 -11.53
CA SER A 164 -6.17 -4.21 -12.46
C SER A 164 -6.08 -3.19 -13.59
N SER A 165 -6.81 -3.42 -14.68
CA SER A 165 -6.95 -2.46 -15.78
C SER A 165 -7.56 -1.12 -15.36
N GLU A 166 -8.33 -1.11 -14.28
CA GLU A 166 -8.95 0.08 -13.71
C GLU A 166 -7.97 0.94 -12.89
N MET A 167 -6.75 0.44 -12.65
CA MET A 167 -5.68 1.10 -11.88
C MET A 167 -4.37 1.07 -12.66
N SER A 168 -4.42 1.41 -13.94
CA SER A 168 -3.29 1.23 -14.87
C SER A 168 -2.41 2.46 -15.05
N HIS A 169 -2.87 3.65 -14.66
CA HIS A 169 -2.16 4.91 -14.87
C HIS A 169 -2.14 5.77 -13.61
N MET A 170 -1.07 6.55 -13.46
CA MET A 170 -1.00 7.60 -12.46
C MET A 170 -2.00 8.71 -12.82
N ARG A 171 -2.71 9.23 -11.83
CA ARG A 171 -3.71 10.29 -12.03
C ARG A 171 -3.06 11.63 -12.39
N PRO A 172 -3.49 12.32 -13.45
CA PRO A 172 -3.02 13.66 -13.80
C PRO A 172 -3.74 14.77 -13.02
N SER A 173 -4.85 14.43 -12.36
CA SER A 173 -5.73 15.34 -11.63
C SER A 173 -6.40 14.62 -10.47
N LEU A 174 -6.86 15.36 -9.45
CA LEU A 174 -7.66 14.84 -8.35
C LEU A 174 -9.14 14.68 -8.72
N LEU A 175 -9.59 15.35 -9.79
CA LEU A 175 -10.99 15.34 -10.23
C LEU A 175 -11.56 13.95 -10.52
N PRO A 176 -10.88 13.03 -11.22
CA PRO A 176 -11.44 11.70 -11.46
C PRO A 176 -11.82 10.97 -10.18
N GLY A 177 -10.96 11.01 -9.17
CA GLY A 177 -11.21 10.39 -7.87
C GLY A 177 -12.38 11.01 -7.12
N LEU A 178 -12.44 12.34 -7.10
CA LEU A 178 -13.54 13.11 -6.45
C LEU A 178 -14.88 12.88 -7.15
N LEU A 179 -14.91 12.88 -8.49
CA LEU A 179 -16.12 12.61 -9.26
C LEU A 179 -16.64 11.20 -9.06
N GLN A 180 -15.74 10.20 -9.03
CA GLN A 180 -16.11 8.83 -8.71
C GLN A 180 -16.63 8.70 -7.27
N ALA A 181 -16.04 9.42 -6.31
CA ALA A 181 -16.53 9.47 -4.93
C ALA A 181 -17.92 10.07 -4.88
N ALA A 182 -18.17 11.17 -5.57
CA ALA A 182 -19.49 11.80 -5.67
C ALA A 182 -20.53 10.86 -6.29
N ALA A 183 -20.21 10.22 -7.41
CA ALA A 183 -21.10 9.27 -8.08
C ALA A 183 -21.49 8.10 -7.17
N ARG A 184 -20.52 7.52 -6.44
CA ARG A 184 -20.79 6.44 -5.46
C ARG A 184 -21.73 6.90 -4.32
N ASN A 185 -21.57 8.12 -3.86
CA ASN A 185 -22.44 8.68 -2.80
C ASN A 185 -23.83 9.04 -3.33
N GLN A 186 -23.93 9.58 -4.55
CA GLN A 186 -25.24 9.82 -5.20
C GLN A 186 -26.01 8.51 -5.40
N ALA A 187 -25.35 7.42 -5.79
CA ALA A 187 -25.97 6.11 -5.89
C ALA A 187 -26.51 5.57 -4.55
N ARG A 188 -26.04 6.12 -3.42
CA ARG A 188 -26.52 5.81 -2.06
C ARG A 188 -27.56 6.82 -1.56
N GLY A 189 -28.01 7.76 -2.40
CA GLY A 189 -29.05 8.75 -2.06
C GLY A 189 -28.52 10.05 -1.44
N ILE A 190 -27.19 10.26 -1.39
CA ILE A 190 -26.59 11.52 -0.92
C ILE A 190 -26.51 12.47 -2.12
N SER A 191 -27.38 13.48 -2.16
CA SER A 191 -27.50 14.40 -3.30
C SER A 191 -26.65 15.67 -3.17
N ASP A 192 -26.38 16.10 -1.94
CA ASP A 192 -25.71 17.36 -1.65
C ASP A 192 -24.36 17.09 -1.00
N MET A 193 -23.27 17.51 -1.63
CA MET A 193 -21.91 17.20 -1.19
C MET A 193 -20.95 18.33 -1.51
N ALA A 194 -20.03 18.60 -0.60
CA ALA A 194 -18.81 19.35 -0.82
C ALA A 194 -17.65 18.42 -0.49
N LEU A 195 -16.88 18.00 -1.48
CA LEU A 195 -15.78 17.05 -1.34
C LEU A 195 -14.49 17.71 -1.78
N PHE A 196 -13.38 17.41 -1.09
CA PHE A 196 -12.07 17.89 -1.48
C PHE A 196 -10.98 16.84 -1.24
N GLU A 197 -9.86 17.03 -1.88
CA GLU A 197 -8.64 16.27 -1.66
C GLU A 197 -7.42 17.18 -1.82
N VAL A 198 -6.41 16.99 -0.96
CA VAL A 198 -5.08 17.57 -1.13
C VAL A 198 -4.12 16.41 -1.30
N GLY A 199 -3.56 16.25 -2.49
CA GLY A 199 -2.76 15.07 -2.79
C GLY A 199 -1.94 15.22 -4.05
N PRO A 200 -1.10 14.21 -4.36
CA PRO A 200 -0.22 14.24 -5.50
C PRO A 200 -0.95 13.92 -6.80
N VAL A 201 -0.47 14.53 -7.88
CA VAL A 201 -0.80 14.24 -9.28
C VAL A 201 0.50 14.09 -10.09
N TRP A 202 0.43 13.47 -11.26
CA TRP A 202 1.60 13.14 -12.08
C TRP A 202 1.38 13.56 -13.53
N HIS A 203 2.37 14.29 -14.08
CA HIS A 203 2.37 14.75 -15.46
C HIS A 203 3.39 13.99 -16.33
N GLY A 204 4.26 13.19 -15.70
CA GLY A 204 5.27 12.36 -16.34
C GLY A 204 5.73 11.22 -15.43
N GLY A 205 6.85 10.57 -15.80
CA GLY A 205 7.38 9.40 -15.12
C GLY A 205 8.51 9.69 -14.12
N GLU A 206 9.01 10.91 -14.08
CA GLU A 206 10.12 11.29 -13.22
C GLU A 206 9.61 11.86 -11.88
N PRO A 207 10.41 11.82 -10.80
CA PRO A 207 10.01 12.37 -9.49
C PRO A 207 9.62 13.85 -9.53
N GLU A 208 10.23 14.61 -10.42
CA GLU A 208 9.99 16.06 -10.61
C GLU A 208 8.65 16.35 -11.31
N ASP A 209 8.07 15.36 -11.97
CA ASP A 209 6.77 15.46 -12.65
C ASP A 209 5.59 15.26 -11.68
N GLN A 210 5.86 15.08 -10.40
CA GLN A 210 4.87 14.99 -9.35
C GLN A 210 4.61 16.36 -8.73
N GLU A 211 3.33 16.73 -8.65
CA GLU A 211 2.88 17.94 -7.95
C GLU A 211 1.86 17.61 -6.86
N THR A 212 1.82 18.41 -5.80
CA THR A 212 0.74 18.35 -4.82
C THR A 212 -0.27 19.47 -5.10
N LEU A 213 -1.51 19.07 -5.34
CA LEU A 213 -2.62 19.99 -5.62
C LEU A 213 -3.69 19.90 -4.55
N ALA A 214 -4.46 20.95 -4.39
CA ALA A 214 -5.73 20.98 -3.70
C ALA A 214 -6.86 21.08 -4.74
N CYS A 215 -7.88 20.25 -4.63
CA CYS A 215 -9.03 20.27 -5.52
C CYS A 215 -10.31 19.99 -4.73
N GLY A 216 -11.39 20.69 -5.08
CA GLY A 216 -12.70 20.47 -4.49
C GLY A 216 -13.80 20.39 -5.54
N ILE A 217 -14.88 19.74 -5.20
CA ILE A 217 -16.12 19.70 -5.99
C ILE A 217 -17.31 20.00 -5.12
N LEU A 218 -18.27 20.75 -5.68
CA LEU A 218 -19.59 21.01 -5.10
C LEU A 218 -20.65 20.28 -5.92
N VAL A 219 -21.55 19.58 -5.24
CA VAL A 219 -22.62 18.80 -5.89
C VAL A 219 -23.95 19.09 -5.19
N GLY A 220 -24.99 19.33 -5.98
CA GLY A 220 -26.35 19.53 -5.46
C GLY A 220 -26.64 20.95 -5.02
N HIS A 221 -26.88 21.18 -3.74
CA HIS A 221 -27.34 22.45 -3.20
C HIS A 221 -26.39 23.03 -2.14
N THR A 222 -26.51 24.33 -1.90
CA THR A 222 -25.67 25.11 -0.96
C THR A 222 -25.86 24.76 0.51
N GLY A 223 -26.85 23.96 0.86
CA GLY A 223 -27.12 23.50 2.22
C GLY A 223 -28.19 22.43 2.28
N PRO A 224 -28.43 21.84 3.45
CA PRO A 224 -29.47 20.84 3.64
C PRO A 224 -30.87 21.48 3.43
N LYS A 225 -31.84 20.66 3.09
CA LYS A 225 -33.25 21.09 3.00
C LYS A 225 -33.73 21.51 4.39
N ASP A 226 -34.18 22.75 4.51
CA ASP A 226 -34.75 23.30 5.73
C ASP A 226 -36.22 23.71 5.56
N VAL A 227 -36.86 24.08 6.65
CA VAL A 227 -38.28 24.53 6.67
C VAL A 227 -38.48 25.90 6.03
N HIS A 228 -37.41 26.68 5.86
CA HIS A 228 -37.46 28.04 5.31
C HIS A 228 -37.24 28.07 3.79
N GLY A 229 -36.84 26.95 3.18
CA GLY A 229 -36.72 26.80 1.73
C GLY A 229 -35.63 27.63 1.07
N THR A 230 -34.59 28.00 1.82
CA THR A 230 -33.54 28.94 1.37
C THR A 230 -32.44 28.32 0.54
N ARG A 231 -32.43 26.99 0.37
CA ARG A 231 -31.40 26.31 -0.41
C ARG A 231 -31.55 26.55 -1.92
N ARG A 232 -30.46 26.82 -2.60
CA ARG A 232 -30.37 26.88 -4.06
C ARG A 232 -29.38 25.84 -4.58
N ALA A 233 -29.42 25.54 -5.86
CA ALA A 233 -28.38 24.75 -6.49
C ALA A 233 -27.01 25.45 -6.40
N VAL A 234 -25.97 24.71 -6.21
CA VAL A 234 -24.60 25.25 -6.27
C VAL A 234 -24.27 25.71 -7.68
N ASP A 235 -23.45 26.74 -7.79
CA ASP A 235 -23.02 27.29 -9.06
C ASP A 235 -21.52 27.63 -9.06
N ILE A 236 -21.04 28.18 -10.16
CA ILE A 236 -19.62 28.49 -10.32
C ILE A 236 -19.13 29.59 -9.38
N TYR A 237 -20.05 30.46 -8.89
CA TYR A 237 -19.69 31.54 -7.98
C TYR A 237 -19.47 31.02 -6.56
N ASP A 238 -20.12 29.91 -6.18
CA ASP A 238 -19.82 29.24 -4.92
C ASP A 238 -18.40 28.70 -4.94
N ALA A 239 -18.02 27.96 -6.00
CA ALA A 239 -16.68 27.44 -6.14
C ALA A 239 -15.62 28.56 -6.23
N LYS A 240 -15.94 29.69 -6.91
CA LYS A 240 -15.05 30.84 -6.96
C LYS A 240 -14.85 31.47 -5.59
N ALA A 241 -15.93 31.68 -4.83
CA ALA A 241 -15.86 32.24 -3.48
C ALA A 241 -14.98 31.41 -2.55
N ASP A 242 -15.10 30.08 -2.61
CA ASP A 242 -14.30 29.17 -1.80
C ASP A 242 -12.81 29.15 -2.19
N VAL A 243 -12.49 29.39 -3.45
CA VAL A 243 -11.08 29.49 -3.92
C VAL A 243 -10.45 30.83 -3.52
N GLU A 244 -11.26 31.91 -3.42
CA GLU A 244 -10.80 33.25 -3.06
C GLU A 244 -10.69 33.45 -1.53
N ALA A 245 -11.26 32.55 -0.72
CA ALA A 245 -11.25 32.59 0.74
C ALA A 245 -9.94 32.09 1.32
#